data_c2b040ff1c57b0eca4a99b3509e68058
#
_entry.id   c2b040ff1c57b0eca4a99b3509e68058
#
_cell.length_a   1.000
_cell.length_b   1.000
_cell.length_c   1.000
_cell.angle_alpha   90.00
_cell.angle_beta   90.00
_cell.angle_gamma   90.00
#
_symmetry.space_group_name_H-M   'P 1'
#
loop_
_entity.id
_entity.type
_entity.pdbx_description
1 polymer ?
#
loop_
_entity_poly.entity_id
_entity_poly.type
_entity_poly.pdbx_seq_one_letter_code
_entity_poly.pdbx_strand_id
1 'polypeptide(L)'
;TKPSDGNTAQPGGSDSGNDSGNNSDTGSNEGIVTTVPTGRLQVSGTKLTDESGNIIQLRGVSTHGISWFPDYVNYDAFATLRDDWGANVVRIAMYPEEYNGYLSGGDKAALKQIIDNGVNYATDLGMYVIIDWHVLNYAPSRHTQEACDFFAEMASKYSGHDNVIYEICNEPVGADWNSNIKPYAETVIGTIRQFDDHSLILVGTNTWSQDVD
;
A
#
# COMPACT_ATOMS: atom_id res chain seq x y z
N THR A 1 -4.47 53.88 -15.94
CA THR A 1 -4.83 54.96 -15.01
C THR A 1 -5.25 54.36 -13.66
N LYS A 2 -4.37 54.50 -12.70
CA LYS A 2 -4.61 54.37 -11.25
C LYS A 2 -5.26 55.68 -10.74
N PRO A 3 -6.01 55.72 -9.66
CA PRO A 3 -5.46 56.13 -8.36
C PRO A 3 -5.92 55.23 -7.21
N SER A 4 -5.18 54.91 -6.20
CA SER A 4 -4.49 55.51 -5.06
C SER A 4 -5.41 56.13 -3.99
N ASP A 5 -5.08 55.72 -2.74
CA ASP A 5 -5.27 56.38 -1.44
C ASP A 5 -6.59 56.01 -0.69
N GLY A 6 -6.62 55.76 0.57
CA GLY A 6 -5.69 55.91 1.69
C GLY A 6 -6.39 55.59 3.01
N ASN A 7 -5.65 55.06 3.89
CA ASN A 7 -5.42 55.50 5.26
C ASN A 7 -6.47 55.37 6.39
N THR A 8 -5.98 54.72 7.46
CA THR A 8 -6.00 55.01 8.91
C THR A 8 -7.11 54.47 9.77
N ALA A 9 -6.84 53.67 10.73
CA ALA A 9 -6.59 53.84 12.15
C ALA A 9 -7.15 52.75 13.04
N GLN A 10 -6.29 52.19 13.86
CA GLN A 10 -6.62 51.52 15.13
C GLN A 10 -7.02 52.62 16.16
N PRO A 11 -7.71 52.31 17.25
CA PRO A 11 -7.13 51.58 18.36
C PRO A 11 -8.10 50.72 19.24
N GLY A 12 -7.50 49.74 19.93
CA GLY A 12 -7.62 49.52 21.35
C GLY A 12 -8.90 48.99 21.96
N GLY A 13 -8.77 47.77 22.59
CA GLY A 13 -9.73 47.25 23.56
C GLY A 13 -9.25 45.90 24.10
N SER A 14 -8.51 45.97 25.21
CA SER A 14 -8.19 44.85 26.08
C SER A 14 -9.47 44.31 26.71
N ASP A 15 -9.68 42.98 26.64
CA ASP A 15 -10.44 42.35 27.72
C ASP A 15 -9.87 40.94 27.98
N SER A 16 -9.48 40.77 29.23
CA SER A 16 -8.98 39.57 29.85
C SER A 16 -10.14 38.65 30.22
N GLY A 17 -10.25 37.52 29.56
CA GLY A 17 -11.15 36.43 29.96
C GLY A 17 -10.33 35.16 30.15
N ASN A 18 -9.98 34.91 31.41
CA ASN A 18 -9.37 33.65 31.87
C ASN A 18 -10.48 32.58 31.90
N ASP A 19 -10.45 31.62 30.98
CA ASP A 19 -11.23 30.41 31.12
C ASP A 19 -10.31 29.20 31.06
N SER A 20 -10.09 28.66 32.27
CA SER A 20 -9.32 27.46 32.51
C SER A 20 -10.18 26.24 32.21
N GLY A 21 -10.30 25.88 30.96
CA GLY A 21 -10.85 24.60 30.52
C GLY A 21 -9.72 23.56 30.38
N ASN A 22 -9.40 22.93 31.51
CA ASN A 22 -8.50 21.78 31.54
C ASN A 22 -9.22 20.59 30.91
N ASN A 23 -9.07 20.40 29.59
CA ASN A 23 -9.47 19.16 28.94
C ASN A 23 -8.18 18.37 28.66
N SER A 24 -7.75 17.64 29.68
CA SER A 24 -6.71 16.63 29.56
C SER A 24 -7.28 15.41 28.83
N ASP A 25 -7.39 15.53 27.52
CA ASP A 25 -7.47 14.34 26.66
C ASP A 25 -6.07 13.76 26.54
N THR A 26 -5.70 12.99 27.54
CA THR A 26 -4.54 12.09 27.48
C THR A 26 -4.92 10.89 26.63
N GLY A 27 -5.17 11.11 25.36
CA GLY A 27 -5.06 10.07 24.37
C GLY A 27 -3.60 9.59 24.39
N SER A 28 -3.38 8.47 25.04
CA SER A 28 -2.11 7.77 25.02
C SER A 28 -1.70 7.57 23.56
N ASN A 29 -0.75 8.36 23.12
CA ASN A 29 -0.06 8.20 21.84
C ASN A 29 0.82 6.95 22.03
N GLU A 30 0.19 5.76 22.01
CA GLU A 30 0.88 4.48 22.10
C GLU A 30 1.77 4.37 20.86
N GLY A 31 3.01 4.78 21.02
CA GLY A 31 4.20 4.48 20.27
C GLY A 31 4.04 4.13 18.78
N ILE A 32 3.43 5.04 17.97
CA ILE A 32 3.46 4.88 16.51
C ILE A 32 4.89 5.14 16.06
N VAL A 33 5.57 4.10 15.61
CA VAL A 33 6.90 4.25 15.01
C VAL A 33 6.75 4.97 13.68
N THR A 34 7.28 6.19 13.59
CA THR A 34 7.24 7.03 12.38
C THR A 34 8.51 6.94 11.55
N THR A 35 9.53 6.23 12.04
CA THR A 35 10.77 5.96 11.31
C THR A 35 10.54 4.90 10.25
N VAL A 36 11.33 4.93 9.19
CA VAL A 36 11.32 3.90 8.14
C VAL A 36 11.50 2.53 8.80
N PRO A 37 10.51 1.63 8.71
CA PRO A 37 10.55 0.38 9.46
C PRO A 37 11.58 -0.56 8.86
N THR A 38 12.30 -1.26 9.73
CA THR A 38 13.19 -2.36 9.37
C THR A 38 12.68 -3.62 10.05
N GLY A 39 12.37 -4.64 9.28
CA GLY A 39 11.92 -5.94 9.80
C GLY A 39 10.49 -6.31 9.42
N ARG A 40 10.13 -7.51 9.78
CA ARG A 40 8.85 -8.13 9.41
C ARG A 40 7.67 -7.46 10.07
N LEU A 41 6.60 -7.37 9.31
CA LEU A 41 5.30 -6.96 9.83
C LEU A 41 4.46 -8.19 10.21
N GLN A 42 3.66 -8.02 11.25
CA GLN A 42 2.70 -9.03 11.70
C GLN A 42 1.39 -8.38 12.14
N VAL A 43 0.32 -9.16 12.11
CA VAL A 43 -0.99 -8.76 12.63
C VAL A 43 -1.12 -9.21 14.08
N SER A 44 -1.34 -8.27 14.98
CA SER A 44 -1.62 -8.54 16.41
C SER A 44 -2.98 -7.96 16.78
N GLY A 45 -3.99 -8.84 16.87
CA GLY A 45 -5.38 -8.42 17.02
C GLY A 45 -5.84 -7.62 15.79
N THR A 46 -6.18 -6.35 15.99
CA THR A 46 -6.58 -5.42 14.92
C THR A 46 -5.47 -4.46 14.50
N LYS A 47 -4.24 -4.68 14.97
CA LYS A 47 -3.11 -3.78 14.75
C LYS A 47 -2.06 -4.44 13.87
N LEU A 48 -1.41 -3.62 13.06
CA LEU A 48 -0.19 -3.97 12.36
C LEU A 48 0.98 -3.64 13.27
N THR A 49 1.88 -4.60 13.49
CA THR A 49 3.03 -4.42 14.36
C THR A 49 4.31 -4.93 13.69
N ASP A 50 5.47 -4.48 14.19
CA ASP A 50 6.75 -5.12 13.93
C ASP A 50 6.95 -6.36 14.85
N GLU A 51 8.07 -7.03 14.70
CA GLU A 51 8.43 -8.21 15.51
C GLU A 51 8.62 -7.88 17.01
N SER A 52 8.90 -6.63 17.35
CA SER A 52 9.03 -6.14 18.73
C SER A 52 7.69 -5.77 19.36
N GLY A 53 6.59 -5.82 18.58
CA GLY A 53 5.25 -5.47 19.04
C GLY A 53 4.93 -3.97 18.92
N ASN A 54 5.81 -3.15 18.35
CA ASN A 54 5.52 -1.74 18.12
C ASN A 54 4.47 -1.60 16.99
N ILE A 55 3.51 -0.70 17.19
CA ILE A 55 2.47 -0.44 16.20
C ILE A 55 3.10 0.28 15.01
N ILE A 56 2.88 -0.27 13.83
CA ILE A 56 3.35 0.30 12.56
C ILE A 56 2.16 0.88 11.80
N GLN A 57 2.33 2.08 11.27
CA GLN A 57 1.42 2.68 10.31
C GLN A 57 2.10 2.77 8.95
N LEU A 58 1.54 2.12 7.94
CA LEU A 58 1.98 2.26 6.56
C LEU A 58 1.43 3.56 5.97
N ARG A 59 2.33 4.37 5.41
CA ARG A 59 2.03 5.64 4.74
C ARG A 59 2.76 5.65 3.42
N GLY A 60 2.03 5.81 2.34
CA GLY A 60 2.67 5.81 1.03
C GLY A 60 1.68 6.02 -0.10
N VAL A 61 2.14 5.73 -1.29
CA VAL A 61 1.37 5.88 -2.52
C VAL A 61 1.45 4.62 -3.36
N SER A 62 0.44 4.44 -4.21
CA SER A 62 0.44 3.43 -5.26
C SER A 62 0.94 4.04 -6.57
N THR A 63 1.69 3.27 -7.35
CA THR A 63 1.82 3.55 -8.77
C THR A 63 0.45 3.46 -9.43
N HIS A 64 0.28 4.06 -10.59
CA HIS A 64 -0.72 3.61 -11.56
C HIS A 64 -0.25 2.30 -12.20
N GLY A 65 -1.02 1.73 -13.13
CA GLY A 65 -0.63 0.50 -13.81
C GLY A 65 0.77 0.58 -14.42
N ILE A 66 1.67 -0.31 -14.00
CA ILE A 66 3.07 -0.33 -14.43
C ILE A 66 3.23 -0.64 -15.93
N SER A 67 2.22 -1.22 -16.55
CA SER A 67 2.18 -1.43 -18.01
C SER A 67 1.99 -0.13 -18.80
N TRP A 68 1.46 0.92 -18.17
CA TRP A 68 1.19 2.22 -18.80
C TRP A 68 2.18 3.29 -18.39
N PHE A 69 2.64 3.23 -17.14
CA PHE A 69 3.49 4.23 -16.53
C PHE A 69 4.70 3.59 -15.83
N PRO A 70 5.53 2.82 -16.55
CA PRO A 70 6.66 2.11 -15.96
C PRO A 70 7.70 3.05 -15.35
N ASP A 71 7.85 4.26 -15.90
CA ASP A 71 8.87 5.22 -15.51
C ASP A 71 8.70 5.77 -14.08
N TYR A 72 7.51 5.62 -13.48
CA TYR A 72 7.29 6.00 -12.08
C TYR A 72 7.88 4.99 -11.08
N VAL A 73 8.23 3.77 -11.52
CA VAL A 73 9.00 2.84 -10.71
C VAL A 73 10.48 3.13 -10.92
N ASN A 74 10.98 4.13 -10.20
CA ASN A 74 12.39 4.51 -10.24
C ASN A 74 12.90 4.91 -8.85
N TYR A 75 14.21 4.82 -8.65
CA TYR A 75 14.86 5.05 -7.36
C TYR A 75 14.64 6.48 -6.84
N ASP A 76 14.80 7.50 -7.69
CA ASP A 76 14.69 8.91 -7.29
C ASP A 76 13.26 9.28 -6.84
N ALA A 77 12.24 8.72 -7.52
CA ALA A 77 10.85 8.90 -7.13
C ALA A 77 10.60 8.28 -5.73
N PHE A 78 11.08 7.06 -5.49
CA PHE A 78 10.92 6.39 -4.19
C PHE A 78 11.71 7.12 -3.09
N ALA A 79 12.92 7.58 -3.39
CA ALA A 79 13.71 8.38 -2.47
C ALA A 79 12.99 9.69 -2.09
N THR A 80 12.42 10.40 -3.07
CA THR A 80 11.61 11.61 -2.83
C THR A 80 10.40 11.31 -1.95
N LEU A 81 9.68 10.22 -2.22
CA LEU A 81 8.54 9.82 -1.39
C LEU A 81 8.95 9.56 0.05
N ARG A 82 10.08 8.89 0.28
CA ARG A 82 10.62 8.64 1.62
C ARG A 82 11.09 9.92 2.30
N ASP A 83 11.95 10.69 1.63
CA ASP A 83 12.72 11.77 2.26
C ASP A 83 11.88 13.05 2.42
N ASP A 84 11.09 13.40 1.41
CA ASP A 84 10.34 14.65 1.41
C ASP A 84 8.89 14.48 1.90
N TRP A 85 8.30 13.29 1.70
CA TRP A 85 6.89 13.04 2.04
C TRP A 85 6.72 12.14 3.27
N GLY A 86 7.80 11.54 3.76
CA GLY A 86 7.76 10.64 4.91
C GLY A 86 7.04 9.32 4.64
N ALA A 87 7.02 8.88 3.38
CA ALA A 87 6.46 7.58 3.01
C ALA A 87 7.35 6.45 3.51
N ASN A 88 6.74 5.36 3.96
CA ASN A 88 7.43 4.15 4.38
C ASN A 88 6.98 2.91 3.59
N VAL A 89 6.11 3.07 2.62
CA VAL A 89 5.62 2.01 1.73
C VAL A 89 5.35 2.57 0.34
N VAL A 90 5.61 1.75 -0.68
CA VAL A 90 5.16 1.96 -2.06
C VAL A 90 4.36 0.75 -2.52
N ARG A 91 3.37 0.96 -3.35
CA ARG A 91 2.55 -0.09 -3.94
C ARG A 91 2.75 -0.13 -5.44
N ILE A 92 3.04 -1.30 -5.98
CA ILE A 92 3.32 -1.52 -7.41
C ILE A 92 2.11 -2.22 -8.01
N ALA A 93 1.31 -1.47 -8.76
CA ALA A 93 0.05 -1.95 -9.34
C ALA A 93 0.30 -2.66 -10.68
N MET A 94 0.21 -3.99 -10.69
CA MET A 94 0.32 -4.81 -11.88
C MET A 94 -1.05 -5.28 -12.34
N TYR A 95 -1.56 -4.69 -13.41
CA TYR A 95 -2.86 -5.02 -13.98
C TYR A 95 -2.84 -6.33 -14.76
N PRO A 96 -3.72 -7.30 -14.44
CA PRO A 96 -3.85 -8.52 -15.22
C PRO A 96 -4.55 -8.34 -16.57
N GLU A 97 -5.76 -7.79 -16.60
CA GLU A 97 -6.64 -7.79 -17.78
C GLU A 97 -6.61 -6.51 -18.62
N GLU A 98 -6.26 -5.38 -18.04
CA GLU A 98 -6.31 -4.08 -18.72
C GLU A 98 -5.32 -4.03 -19.89
N TYR A 99 -5.47 -3.04 -20.76
CA TYR A 99 -4.64 -2.88 -21.95
C TYR A 99 -3.14 -2.99 -21.63
N ASN A 100 -2.43 -3.84 -22.36
CA ASN A 100 -1.04 -4.21 -22.10
C ASN A 100 -0.78 -4.78 -20.69
N GLY A 101 -1.80 -5.26 -19.99
CA GLY A 101 -1.67 -5.95 -18.72
C GLY A 101 -1.00 -7.32 -18.85
N TYR A 102 -0.71 -7.93 -17.73
CA TYR A 102 0.05 -9.19 -17.64
C TYR A 102 -0.56 -10.35 -18.45
N LEU A 103 -1.88 -10.40 -18.58
CA LEU A 103 -2.63 -11.41 -19.33
C LEU A 103 -3.19 -10.89 -20.65
N SER A 104 -3.06 -9.59 -20.94
CA SER A 104 -3.74 -8.91 -22.06
C SER A 104 -2.77 -8.24 -23.04
N GLY A 105 -1.66 -8.92 -23.34
CA GLY A 105 -0.70 -8.52 -24.37
C GLY A 105 0.54 -7.80 -23.84
N GLY A 106 0.65 -7.58 -22.54
CA GLY A 106 1.87 -7.05 -21.92
C GLY A 106 3.02 -8.03 -21.98
N ASP A 107 4.23 -7.50 -22.04
CA ASP A 107 5.44 -8.29 -21.91
C ASP A 107 5.63 -8.70 -20.44
N LYS A 108 5.29 -9.95 -20.13
CA LYS A 108 5.37 -10.50 -18.76
C LYS A 108 6.78 -10.38 -18.16
N ALA A 109 7.82 -10.56 -18.94
CA ALA A 109 9.19 -10.46 -18.45
C ALA A 109 9.55 -9.02 -18.09
N ALA A 110 9.18 -8.07 -18.96
CA ALA A 110 9.38 -6.64 -18.70
C ALA A 110 8.58 -6.18 -17.48
N LEU A 111 7.31 -6.59 -17.32
CA LEU A 111 6.48 -6.24 -16.17
C LEU A 111 7.07 -6.80 -14.86
N LYS A 112 7.55 -8.04 -14.87
CA LYS A 112 8.24 -8.61 -13.71
C LYS A 112 9.56 -7.89 -13.41
N GLN A 113 10.31 -7.45 -14.42
CA GLN A 113 11.52 -6.67 -14.22
C GLN A 113 11.23 -5.30 -13.55
N ILE A 114 10.10 -4.65 -13.89
CA ILE A 114 9.68 -3.41 -13.22
C ILE A 114 9.38 -3.68 -11.75
N ILE A 115 8.69 -4.80 -11.43
CA ILE A 115 8.45 -5.20 -10.05
C ILE A 115 9.78 -5.44 -9.32
N ASP A 116 10.72 -6.17 -9.94
CA ASP A 116 12.04 -6.44 -9.38
C ASP A 116 12.79 -5.15 -9.05
N ASN A 117 12.79 -4.21 -9.97
CA ASN A 117 13.43 -2.92 -9.76
C ASN A 117 12.78 -2.18 -8.57
N GLY A 118 11.45 -2.16 -8.52
CA GLY A 118 10.72 -1.49 -7.43
C GLY A 118 10.95 -2.14 -6.07
N VAL A 119 11.01 -3.49 -6.00
CA VAL A 119 11.36 -4.20 -4.77
C VAL A 119 12.78 -3.85 -4.32
N ASN A 120 13.76 -3.88 -5.24
CA ASN A 120 15.13 -3.53 -4.94
C ASN A 120 15.25 -2.08 -4.45
N TYR A 121 14.62 -1.12 -5.13
CA TYR A 121 14.65 0.29 -4.71
C TYR A 121 14.01 0.50 -3.35
N ALA A 122 12.86 -0.12 -3.08
CA ALA A 122 12.23 -0.03 -1.78
C ALA A 122 13.08 -0.65 -0.67
N THR A 123 13.72 -1.80 -0.94
CA THR A 123 14.62 -2.47 0.00
C THR A 123 15.84 -1.60 0.31
N ASP A 124 16.52 -1.07 -0.71
CA ASP A 124 17.68 -0.19 -0.54
C ASP A 124 17.33 1.08 0.24
N LEU A 125 16.12 1.57 0.06
CA LEU A 125 15.59 2.76 0.75
C LEU A 125 15.00 2.45 2.13
N GLY A 126 14.93 1.17 2.54
CA GLY A 126 14.33 0.75 3.81
C GLY A 126 12.82 0.99 3.86
N MET A 127 12.13 0.90 2.76
CA MET A 127 10.68 1.03 2.64
C MET A 127 10.03 -0.34 2.47
N TYR A 128 8.78 -0.47 2.89
CA TYR A 128 7.95 -1.59 2.49
C TYR A 128 7.50 -1.45 1.04
N VAL A 129 7.23 -2.59 0.41
CA VAL A 129 6.70 -2.64 -0.96
C VAL A 129 5.55 -3.63 -1.05
N ILE A 130 4.43 -3.19 -1.64
CA ILE A 130 3.28 -4.03 -1.91
C ILE A 130 3.33 -4.44 -3.38
N ILE A 131 3.39 -5.74 -3.63
CA ILE A 131 3.25 -6.32 -4.97
C ILE A 131 1.77 -6.63 -5.16
N ASP A 132 1.12 -5.90 -6.03
CA ASP A 132 -0.32 -5.92 -6.20
C ASP A 132 -0.74 -6.56 -7.53
N TRP A 133 -1.48 -7.66 -7.42
CA TRP A 133 -2.27 -8.23 -8.51
C TRP A 133 -3.56 -7.44 -8.63
N HIS A 134 -3.52 -6.41 -9.47
CA HIS A 134 -4.50 -5.34 -9.53
C HIS A 134 -5.79 -5.76 -10.22
N VAL A 135 -6.57 -6.60 -9.56
CA VAL A 135 -7.92 -6.97 -10.01
C VAL A 135 -8.79 -5.71 -10.03
N LEU A 136 -9.43 -5.45 -11.14
CA LEU A 136 -10.33 -4.34 -11.32
C LEU A 136 -11.74 -4.86 -11.64
N ASN A 137 -12.69 -4.41 -11.97
CA ASN A 137 -14.07 -4.67 -12.36
C ASN A 137 -14.46 -6.14 -12.74
N TYR A 138 -13.83 -7.13 -12.14
CA TYR A 138 -14.15 -8.54 -12.36
C TYR A 138 -13.92 -9.40 -11.12
N ALA A 139 -14.50 -10.62 -11.14
CA ALA A 139 -14.32 -11.59 -10.08
C ALA A 139 -12.89 -12.18 -10.11
N PRO A 140 -12.14 -12.14 -9.00
CA PRO A 140 -10.74 -12.55 -8.96
C PRO A 140 -10.55 -14.02 -9.35
N SER A 141 -11.54 -14.88 -9.11
CA SER A 141 -11.50 -16.29 -9.46
C SER A 141 -11.38 -16.58 -10.96
N ARG A 142 -11.60 -15.57 -11.81
CA ARG A 142 -11.41 -15.70 -13.27
C ARG A 142 -9.99 -16.11 -13.65
N HIS A 143 -9.01 -15.67 -12.87
CA HIS A 143 -7.58 -15.85 -13.12
C HIS A 143 -6.85 -16.49 -11.93
N THR A 144 -7.51 -17.46 -11.26
CA THR A 144 -6.92 -18.10 -10.07
C THR A 144 -5.59 -18.78 -10.38
N GLN A 145 -5.51 -19.53 -11.50
CA GLN A 145 -4.28 -20.25 -11.85
C GLN A 145 -3.15 -19.28 -12.19
N GLU A 146 -3.45 -18.25 -12.98
CA GLU A 146 -2.45 -17.24 -13.37
C GLU A 146 -1.96 -16.43 -12.17
N ALA A 147 -2.83 -16.14 -11.21
CA ALA A 147 -2.45 -15.52 -9.96
C ALA A 147 -1.56 -16.46 -9.12
N CYS A 148 -1.90 -17.74 -9.03
CA CYS A 148 -1.05 -18.74 -8.36
C CYS A 148 0.33 -18.83 -9.01
N ASP A 149 0.41 -18.92 -10.35
CA ASP A 149 1.68 -19.00 -11.07
C ASP A 149 2.55 -17.74 -10.84
N PHE A 150 1.92 -16.57 -10.88
CA PHE A 150 2.58 -15.30 -10.60
C PHE A 150 3.10 -15.22 -9.15
N PHE A 151 2.24 -15.50 -8.17
CA PHE A 151 2.64 -15.41 -6.78
C PHE A 151 3.57 -16.52 -6.31
N ALA A 152 3.54 -17.71 -6.94
CA ALA A 152 4.56 -18.74 -6.70
C ALA A 152 5.96 -18.22 -7.06
N GLU A 153 6.08 -17.52 -8.20
CA GLU A 153 7.34 -16.91 -8.62
C GLU A 153 7.76 -15.77 -7.69
N MET A 154 6.84 -14.86 -7.36
CA MET A 154 7.13 -13.72 -6.47
C MET A 154 7.50 -14.19 -5.07
N ALA A 155 6.73 -15.10 -4.48
CA ALA A 155 7.00 -15.62 -3.14
C ALA A 155 8.30 -16.43 -3.07
N SER A 156 8.58 -17.25 -4.08
CA SER A 156 9.86 -17.98 -4.17
C SER A 156 11.05 -17.01 -4.25
N LYS A 157 10.89 -15.90 -4.95
CA LYS A 157 11.97 -14.91 -5.13
C LYS A 157 12.20 -14.04 -3.91
N TYR A 158 11.12 -13.63 -3.23
CA TYR A 158 11.18 -12.61 -2.18
C TYR A 158 10.96 -13.15 -0.77
N SER A 159 10.90 -14.45 -0.54
CA SER A 159 10.71 -15.07 0.79
C SER A 159 11.73 -14.63 1.86
N GLY A 160 12.89 -14.15 1.45
CA GLY A 160 13.91 -13.59 2.34
C GLY A 160 13.83 -12.07 2.56
N HIS A 161 12.79 -11.40 2.03
CA HIS A 161 12.64 -9.96 2.10
C HIS A 161 11.59 -9.60 3.15
N ASP A 162 12.01 -9.08 4.29
CA ASP A 162 11.13 -8.70 5.40
C ASP A 162 10.21 -7.51 5.08
N ASN A 163 10.47 -6.79 3.98
CA ASN A 163 9.75 -5.59 3.55
C ASN A 163 8.73 -5.83 2.42
N VAL A 164 8.56 -7.07 1.95
CA VAL A 164 7.61 -7.38 0.86
C VAL A 164 6.26 -7.77 1.43
N ILE A 165 5.21 -7.22 0.84
CA ILE A 165 3.80 -7.49 1.14
C ILE A 165 3.13 -7.90 -0.18
N TYR A 166 2.31 -8.93 -0.16
CA TYR A 166 1.53 -9.35 -1.33
C TYR A 166 0.10 -8.84 -1.24
N GLU A 167 -0.42 -8.29 -2.32
CA GLU A 167 -1.84 -7.97 -2.46
C GLU A 167 -2.42 -8.80 -3.61
N ILE A 168 -3.24 -9.77 -3.26
CA ILE A 168 -3.68 -10.79 -4.21
C ILE A 168 -4.99 -10.42 -4.92
N CYS A 169 -5.64 -9.34 -4.48
CA CYS A 169 -6.90 -8.87 -5.05
C CYS A 169 -7.13 -7.43 -4.63
N ASN A 170 -7.10 -6.50 -5.60
CA ASN A 170 -7.26 -5.06 -5.33
C ASN A 170 -8.72 -4.67 -5.02
N GLU A 171 -9.57 -4.60 -6.04
CA GLU A 171 -10.93 -4.05 -5.94
C GLU A 171 -11.96 -4.93 -6.67
N PRO A 172 -12.24 -6.13 -6.17
CA PRO A 172 -13.22 -7.01 -6.83
C PRO A 172 -14.62 -6.39 -6.81
N VAL A 173 -15.33 -6.52 -7.91
CA VAL A 173 -16.71 -6.05 -8.06
C VAL A 173 -17.58 -7.18 -8.55
N GLY A 174 -18.80 -7.28 -7.99
CA GLY A 174 -19.76 -8.31 -8.36
C GLY A 174 -19.31 -9.73 -7.98
N ALA A 175 -18.43 -9.85 -7.00
CA ALA A 175 -17.90 -11.12 -6.50
C ALA A 175 -18.33 -11.31 -5.04
N ASP A 176 -19.12 -12.33 -4.77
CA ASP A 176 -19.51 -12.69 -3.41
C ASP A 176 -18.31 -13.23 -2.62
N TRP A 177 -18.21 -12.83 -1.35
CA TRP A 177 -17.10 -13.23 -0.50
C TRP A 177 -16.98 -14.74 -0.35
N ASN A 178 -18.08 -15.42 0.00
CA ASN A 178 -18.04 -16.84 0.35
C ASN A 178 -17.85 -17.75 -0.86
N SER A 179 -18.48 -17.39 -1.99
CA SER A 179 -18.50 -18.24 -3.18
C SER A 179 -17.41 -17.90 -4.20
N ASN A 180 -16.76 -16.75 -4.07
CA ASN A 180 -15.77 -16.31 -5.06
C ASN A 180 -14.46 -15.81 -4.42
N ILE A 181 -14.50 -14.72 -3.64
CA ILE A 181 -13.25 -14.07 -3.16
C ILE A 181 -12.51 -14.98 -2.18
N LYS A 182 -13.19 -15.52 -1.18
CA LYS A 182 -12.58 -16.38 -0.18
C LYS A 182 -11.95 -17.66 -0.77
N PRO A 183 -12.63 -18.47 -1.61
CA PRO A 183 -12.00 -19.64 -2.24
C PRO A 183 -10.80 -19.29 -3.12
N TYR A 184 -10.87 -18.19 -3.86
CA TYR A 184 -9.73 -17.64 -4.60
C TYR A 184 -8.56 -17.32 -3.68
N ALA A 185 -8.83 -16.54 -2.63
CA ALA A 185 -7.82 -16.12 -1.67
C ALA A 185 -7.16 -17.31 -0.97
N GLU A 186 -7.94 -18.28 -0.48
CA GLU A 186 -7.43 -19.50 0.15
C GLU A 186 -6.48 -20.26 -0.78
N THR A 187 -6.79 -20.33 -2.08
CA THR A 187 -5.96 -21.01 -3.08
C THR A 187 -4.66 -20.27 -3.32
N VAL A 188 -4.72 -18.95 -3.55
CA VAL A 188 -3.51 -18.13 -3.81
C VAL A 188 -2.64 -18.00 -2.56
N ILE A 189 -3.24 -17.79 -1.38
CA ILE A 189 -2.52 -17.80 -0.09
C ILE A 189 -1.82 -19.14 0.11
N GLY A 190 -2.51 -20.26 -0.13
CA GLY A 190 -1.92 -21.60 -0.03
C GLY A 190 -0.72 -21.78 -0.95
N THR A 191 -0.72 -21.17 -2.12
CA THR A 191 0.42 -21.16 -3.05
C THR A 191 1.58 -20.31 -2.50
N ILE A 192 1.32 -19.09 -2.05
CA ILE A 192 2.35 -18.20 -1.46
C ILE A 192 3.02 -18.88 -0.27
N ARG A 193 2.23 -19.50 0.62
CA ARG A 193 2.72 -20.13 1.86
C ARG A 193 3.59 -21.38 1.65
N GLN A 194 3.69 -21.88 0.42
CA GLN A 194 4.68 -22.93 0.08
C GLN A 194 6.12 -22.37 0.01
N PHE A 195 6.28 -21.08 -0.20
CA PHE A 195 7.57 -20.41 -0.41
C PHE A 195 7.88 -19.36 0.66
N ASP A 196 6.84 -18.67 1.14
CA ASP A 196 6.94 -17.57 2.08
C ASP A 196 5.87 -17.72 3.16
N ASP A 197 6.28 -18.10 4.35
CA ASP A 197 5.40 -18.44 5.48
C ASP A 197 5.02 -17.24 6.35
N HIS A 198 5.60 -16.06 6.12
CA HIS A 198 5.50 -14.93 7.03
C HIS A 198 4.98 -13.61 6.43
N SER A 199 5.30 -13.30 5.17
CA SER A 199 4.89 -12.01 4.59
C SER A 199 3.40 -11.75 4.71
N LEU A 200 3.02 -10.50 4.90
CA LEU A 200 1.62 -10.10 4.92
C LEU A 200 0.98 -10.30 3.55
N ILE A 201 -0.28 -10.72 3.58
CA ILE A 201 -1.09 -10.87 2.37
C ILE A 201 -2.35 -10.04 2.54
N LEU A 202 -2.59 -9.12 1.60
CA LEU A 202 -3.77 -8.28 1.53
C LEU A 202 -4.77 -8.90 0.55
N VAL A 203 -6.03 -8.89 0.95
CA VAL A 203 -7.15 -9.39 0.13
C VAL A 203 -8.21 -8.31 0.06
N GLY A 204 -8.48 -7.79 -1.12
CA GLY A 204 -9.59 -6.88 -1.36
C GLY A 204 -10.94 -7.57 -1.18
N THR A 205 -11.90 -6.85 -0.66
CA THR A 205 -13.29 -7.30 -0.51
C THR A 205 -14.18 -6.77 -1.63
N ASN A 206 -15.41 -7.24 -1.73
CA ASN A 206 -16.35 -6.78 -2.76
C ASN A 206 -16.62 -5.27 -2.66
N THR A 207 -17.27 -4.72 -3.69
CA THR A 207 -17.66 -3.30 -3.74
C THR A 207 -16.45 -2.37 -3.55
N TRP A 208 -15.39 -2.60 -4.37
CA TRP A 208 -14.13 -1.83 -4.31
C TRP A 208 -13.49 -1.85 -2.92
N SER A 209 -13.44 -3.01 -2.29
CA SER A 209 -12.90 -3.21 -0.95
C SER A 209 -13.61 -2.41 0.17
N GLN A 210 -14.90 -2.11 -0.02
CA GLN A 210 -15.71 -1.39 0.96
C GLN A 210 -16.55 -2.31 1.85
N ASP A 211 -16.80 -3.55 1.42
CA ASP A 211 -17.54 -4.55 2.19
C ASP A 211 -16.60 -5.22 3.19
N VAL A 212 -16.61 -4.71 4.43
CA VAL A 212 -15.69 -5.16 5.51
C VAL A 212 -16.41 -5.82 6.69
N ASP A 213 -17.74 -6.01 6.59
CA ASP A 213 -18.61 -6.58 7.64
C ASP A 213 -18.88 -8.07 7.43
#